data_754b205a8723c399687261d5e00fcd7b
#
_entry.id   754b205a8723c399687261d5e00fcd7b
#
_cell.length_a   1.000
_cell.length_b   1.000
_cell.length_c   1.000
_cell.angle_alpha   90.00
_cell.angle_beta   90.00
_cell.angle_gamma   90.00
#
_symmetry.space_group_name_H-M   'P 1'
#
loop_
_entity.id
_entity.type
_entity.pdbx_description
1 polymer ?
#
loop_
_entity_poly.entity_id
_entity_poly.type
_entity_poly.pdbx_seq_one_letter_code
_entity_poly.pdbx_strand_id
1 'polypeptide(L)'
;MEYANVVTKQHDDLTLLYRYLENILSQETAALESLATDDASRTSAEKHTKQMLELTRDFQNTKELLLIYEKKVVKWAAETKLFLLTQSDMIEVKEEALKQGLPLEDFPETVAQLEERTFFTHKELIRWQNYFIRHQREDLAKRINPIVGTESGTKEAGQITSLTPLIQASAKQQYAEILSKQKIKLSSLLNRYNPNFILPESDKDFTKVKTALTEYLSTVPLYEQRLSEWNPAEPYPLHRAFSGFLLGKDWVTNSARQDWYGVLPLLSGSLLVSMIALALAIPFGVGSAIYVNQVATAREQSIIKPCIEFISAIPSVLIGFFGIAVLGGMVSFVADERLNSL
;
A
#
# COMPACT_ATOMS: atom_id res chain seq x y z
N MET A 1 0.18 -10.35 -8.84
CA MET A 1 -0.12 -9.24 -7.93
C MET A 1 -0.31 -9.73 -6.49
N GLU A 2 -1.32 -10.54 -6.19
CA GLU A 2 -1.57 -11.08 -4.85
C GLU A 2 -0.32 -11.70 -4.20
N TYR A 3 0.45 -12.44 -4.99
CA TYR A 3 1.70 -13.05 -4.56
C TYR A 3 2.76 -12.01 -4.08
N ALA A 4 2.92 -10.92 -4.81
CA ALA A 4 3.84 -9.85 -4.41
C ALA A 4 3.41 -9.19 -3.10
N ASN A 5 2.10 -8.98 -2.92
CA ASN A 5 1.57 -8.39 -1.70
C ASN A 5 1.76 -9.29 -0.48
N VAL A 6 1.61 -10.61 -0.64
CA VAL A 6 1.88 -11.58 0.43
C VAL A 6 3.35 -11.52 0.86
N VAL A 7 4.28 -11.50 -0.09
CA VAL A 7 5.72 -11.40 0.19
C VAL A 7 6.06 -10.07 0.87
N THR A 8 5.50 -8.96 0.38
CA THR A 8 5.71 -7.64 0.99
C THR A 8 5.18 -7.60 2.42
N LYS A 9 3.97 -8.09 2.65
CA LYS A 9 3.41 -8.14 4.01
C LYS A 9 4.29 -8.92 4.97
N GLN A 10 4.81 -10.07 4.56
CA GLN A 10 5.74 -10.84 5.40
C GLN A 10 7.02 -10.06 5.70
N HIS A 11 7.57 -9.34 4.70
CA HIS A 11 8.73 -8.51 4.91
C HIS A 11 8.45 -7.34 5.87
N ASP A 12 7.27 -6.72 5.75
CA ASP A 12 6.84 -5.63 6.64
C ASP A 12 6.66 -6.11 8.07
N ASP A 13 6.04 -7.28 8.28
CA ASP A 13 5.88 -7.91 9.60
C ASP A 13 7.25 -8.19 10.25
N LEU A 14 8.20 -8.75 9.49
CA LEU A 14 9.56 -8.96 9.97
C LEU A 14 10.32 -7.66 10.22
N THR A 15 10.06 -6.62 9.44
CA THR A 15 10.67 -5.31 9.63
C THR A 15 10.18 -4.64 10.91
N LEU A 16 8.91 -4.79 11.23
CA LEU A 16 8.34 -4.31 12.48
C LEU A 16 8.98 -5.00 13.68
N LEU A 17 9.09 -6.34 13.64
CA LEU A 17 9.75 -7.11 14.69
C LEU A 17 11.22 -6.73 14.87
N TYR A 18 11.92 -6.47 13.76
CA TYR A 18 13.31 -6.00 13.79
C TYR A 18 13.43 -4.65 14.51
N ARG A 19 12.54 -3.69 14.21
CA ARG A 19 12.55 -2.39 14.90
C ARG A 19 12.30 -2.50 16.38
N TYR A 20 11.46 -3.41 16.82
CA TYR A 20 11.27 -3.67 18.27
C TYR A 20 12.56 -4.20 18.92
N LEU A 21 13.26 -5.15 18.28
CA LEU A 21 14.53 -5.65 18.79
C LEU A 21 15.60 -4.57 18.83
N GLU A 22 15.67 -3.72 17.80
CA GLU A 22 16.62 -2.61 17.72
C GLU A 22 16.36 -1.56 18.82
N ASN A 23 15.09 -1.27 19.12
CA ASN A 23 14.71 -0.38 20.21
C ASN A 23 15.11 -0.95 21.58
N ILE A 24 14.87 -2.23 21.83
CA ILE A 24 15.31 -2.91 23.06
C ILE A 24 16.83 -2.85 23.21
N LEU A 25 17.57 -3.14 22.13
CA LEU A 25 19.03 -3.06 22.13
C LEU A 25 19.52 -1.65 22.46
N SER A 26 18.90 -0.62 21.90
CA SER A 26 19.24 0.78 22.17
C SER A 26 19.00 1.15 23.64
N GLN A 27 17.88 0.74 24.22
CA GLN A 27 17.54 0.98 25.62
C GLN A 27 18.52 0.26 26.57
N GLU A 28 18.84 -1.00 26.29
CA GLU A 28 19.81 -1.78 27.08
C GLU A 28 21.23 -1.21 26.97
N THR A 29 21.63 -0.72 25.82
CA THR A 29 22.94 -0.07 25.64
C THR A 29 23.03 1.23 26.45
N ALA A 30 21.99 2.06 26.41
CA ALA A 30 21.93 3.28 27.20
C ALA A 30 21.92 3.00 28.71
N ALA A 31 21.22 1.94 29.15
CA ALA A 31 21.23 1.50 30.53
C ALA A 31 22.63 1.02 30.98
N LEU A 32 23.34 0.29 30.12
CA LEU A 32 24.72 -0.14 30.37
C LEU A 32 25.67 1.05 30.58
N GLU A 33 25.55 2.07 29.75
CA GLU A 33 26.37 3.29 29.91
C GLU A 33 26.11 4.00 31.22
N SER A 34 24.89 3.92 31.77
CA SER A 34 24.53 4.51 33.08
C SER A 34 25.04 3.73 34.28
N LEU A 35 25.36 2.43 34.13
CA LEU A 35 25.84 1.53 35.21
C LEU A 35 27.36 1.63 35.46
N ALA A 36 28.00 2.75 35.20
CA ALA A 36 29.45 2.92 35.12
C ALA A 36 30.30 2.71 36.40
N THR A 37 29.75 2.20 37.52
CA THR A 37 30.43 2.23 38.84
C THR A 37 30.82 0.89 39.45
N ASP A 38 30.37 -0.27 38.91
CA ASP A 38 30.71 -1.59 39.43
C ASP A 38 31.21 -2.54 38.33
N ASP A 39 32.49 -2.97 38.40
CA ASP A 39 33.16 -3.76 37.40
C ASP A 39 32.51 -5.13 37.11
N ALA A 40 31.97 -5.81 38.12
CA ALA A 40 31.37 -7.13 37.96
C ALA A 40 30.01 -7.06 37.26
N SER A 41 29.17 -6.10 37.65
CA SER A 41 27.87 -5.83 37.04
C SER A 41 28.04 -5.34 35.60
N ARG A 42 29.06 -4.51 35.36
CA ARG A 42 29.40 -4.02 34.04
C ARG A 42 29.81 -5.14 33.07
N THR A 43 30.68 -6.05 33.48
CA THR A 43 31.13 -7.18 32.67
C THR A 43 29.97 -8.11 32.30
N SER A 44 29.02 -8.36 33.21
CA SER A 44 27.82 -9.15 32.93
C SER A 44 26.91 -8.44 31.92
N ALA A 45 26.69 -7.13 32.08
CA ALA A 45 25.86 -6.32 31.22
C ALA A 45 26.46 -6.17 29.81
N GLU A 46 27.80 -5.99 29.69
CA GLU A 46 28.51 -5.96 28.40
C GLU A 46 28.34 -7.28 27.64
N LYS A 47 28.47 -8.42 28.34
CA LYS A 47 28.25 -9.73 27.72
C LYS A 47 26.83 -9.88 27.21
N HIS A 48 25.86 -9.38 27.96
CA HIS A 48 24.46 -9.42 27.58
C HIS A 48 24.14 -8.53 26.37
N THR A 49 24.61 -7.27 26.39
CA THR A 49 24.45 -6.35 25.26
C THR A 49 25.07 -6.91 23.98
N LYS A 50 26.23 -7.59 24.11
CA LYS A 50 26.86 -8.27 22.99
C LYS A 50 25.98 -9.40 22.43
N GLN A 51 25.34 -10.20 23.29
CA GLN A 51 24.40 -11.24 22.87
C GLN A 51 23.18 -10.65 22.15
N MET A 52 22.64 -9.54 22.63
CA MET A 52 21.54 -8.84 21.99
C MET A 52 21.93 -8.27 20.62
N LEU A 53 23.15 -7.74 20.50
CA LEU A 53 23.68 -7.25 19.24
C LEU A 53 23.81 -8.40 18.20
N GLU A 54 24.31 -9.55 18.64
CA GLU A 54 24.39 -10.74 17.79
C GLU A 54 23.01 -11.22 17.35
N LEU A 55 22.02 -11.26 18.25
CA LEU A 55 20.63 -11.60 17.96
C LEU A 55 20.04 -10.65 16.92
N THR A 56 20.17 -9.36 17.14
CA THR A 56 19.63 -8.34 16.23
C THR A 56 20.24 -8.45 14.83
N ARG A 57 21.56 -8.68 14.75
CA ARG A 57 22.27 -8.88 13.49
C ARG A 57 21.82 -10.18 12.78
N ASP A 58 21.68 -11.27 13.50
CA ASP A 58 21.22 -12.54 12.93
C ASP A 58 19.78 -12.45 12.43
N PHE A 59 18.94 -11.71 13.15
CA PHE A 59 17.58 -11.42 12.70
C PHE A 59 17.55 -10.58 11.44
N GLN A 60 18.36 -9.53 11.36
CA GLN A 60 18.48 -8.68 10.17
C GLN A 60 18.92 -9.50 8.95
N ASN A 61 19.97 -10.31 9.08
CA ASN A 61 20.43 -11.18 8.01
C ASN A 61 19.32 -12.13 7.49
N THR A 62 18.46 -12.59 8.39
CA THR A 62 17.34 -13.46 8.03
C THR A 62 16.25 -12.68 7.30
N LYS A 63 15.97 -11.46 7.74
CA LYS A 63 15.02 -10.53 7.08
C LYS A 63 15.50 -10.14 5.67
N GLU A 64 16.78 -9.87 5.48
CA GLU A 64 17.36 -9.46 4.18
C GLU A 64 17.19 -10.53 3.10
N LEU A 65 17.17 -11.81 3.45
CA LEU A 65 16.88 -12.87 2.48
C LEU A 65 15.51 -12.67 1.82
N LEU A 66 14.51 -12.28 2.61
CA LEU A 66 13.17 -12.00 2.09
C LEU A 66 13.13 -10.68 1.31
N LEU A 67 13.86 -9.66 1.74
CA LEU A 67 13.94 -8.37 1.07
C LEU A 67 14.47 -8.49 -0.37
N ILE A 68 15.52 -9.27 -0.57
CA ILE A 68 16.10 -9.50 -1.90
C ILE A 68 15.07 -10.17 -2.82
N TYR A 69 14.36 -11.14 -2.29
CA TYR A 69 13.30 -11.83 -3.03
C TYR A 69 12.11 -10.92 -3.31
N GLU A 70 11.65 -10.17 -2.31
CA GLU A 70 10.58 -9.18 -2.44
C GLU A 70 10.86 -8.19 -3.57
N LYS A 71 12.04 -7.59 -3.59
CA LYS A 71 12.43 -6.62 -4.64
C LYS A 71 12.26 -7.21 -6.05
N LYS A 72 12.63 -8.48 -6.24
CA LYS A 72 12.46 -9.18 -7.53
C LYS A 72 10.99 -9.37 -7.87
N VAL A 73 10.20 -9.84 -6.91
CA VAL A 73 8.76 -10.11 -7.11
C VAL A 73 7.99 -8.82 -7.34
N VAL A 74 8.29 -7.77 -6.59
CA VAL A 74 7.68 -6.44 -6.75
C VAL A 74 7.96 -5.87 -8.12
N LYS A 75 9.22 -5.93 -8.56
CA LYS A 75 9.61 -5.47 -9.90
C LYS A 75 8.85 -6.24 -10.98
N TRP A 76 8.84 -7.55 -10.89
CA TRP A 76 8.10 -8.40 -11.82
C TRP A 76 6.59 -8.09 -11.82
N ALA A 77 5.97 -7.89 -10.66
CA ALA A 77 4.56 -7.55 -10.55
C ALA A 77 4.24 -6.19 -11.22
N ALA A 78 5.11 -5.19 -11.04
CA ALA A 78 4.96 -3.89 -11.66
C ALA A 78 5.10 -3.98 -13.20
N GLU A 79 6.10 -4.71 -13.69
CA GLU A 79 6.29 -4.94 -15.13
C GLU A 79 5.09 -5.70 -15.74
N THR A 80 4.55 -6.68 -15.03
CA THR A 80 3.36 -7.43 -15.46
C THR A 80 2.12 -6.53 -15.52
N LYS A 81 1.89 -5.72 -14.49
CA LYS A 81 0.76 -4.76 -14.46
C LYS A 81 0.85 -3.82 -15.65
N LEU A 82 2.02 -3.26 -15.88
CA LEU A 82 2.26 -2.31 -16.95
C LEU A 82 2.02 -2.93 -18.33
N PHE A 83 2.49 -4.16 -18.54
CA PHE A 83 2.22 -4.90 -19.77
C PHE A 83 0.73 -5.13 -19.98
N LEU A 84 0.00 -5.60 -18.98
CA LEU A 84 -1.44 -5.88 -19.09
C LEU A 84 -2.25 -4.61 -19.39
N LEU A 85 -1.88 -3.47 -18.80
CA LEU A 85 -2.49 -2.19 -19.12
C LEU A 85 -2.21 -1.79 -20.56
N THR A 86 -0.96 -1.89 -21.01
CA THR A 86 -0.58 -1.59 -22.40
C THR A 86 -1.33 -2.51 -23.38
N GLN A 87 -1.44 -3.79 -23.09
CA GLN A 87 -2.19 -4.75 -23.89
C GLN A 87 -3.67 -4.37 -24.01
N SER A 88 -4.30 -4.02 -22.87
CA SER A 88 -5.69 -3.56 -22.84
C SER A 88 -5.89 -2.30 -23.68
N ASP A 89 -5.01 -1.30 -23.50
CA ASP A 89 -5.05 -0.05 -24.26
C ASP A 89 -4.91 -0.30 -25.76
N MET A 90 -4.00 -1.19 -26.18
CA MET A 90 -3.79 -1.54 -27.59
C MET A 90 -5.01 -2.22 -28.20
N ILE A 91 -5.68 -3.11 -27.47
CA ILE A 91 -6.89 -3.78 -27.91
C ILE A 91 -8.02 -2.76 -28.10
N GLU A 92 -8.27 -1.93 -27.08
CA GLU A 92 -9.32 -0.91 -27.12
C GLU A 92 -9.09 0.11 -28.27
N VAL A 93 -7.85 0.57 -28.43
CA VAL A 93 -7.49 1.50 -29.52
C VAL A 93 -7.74 0.86 -30.89
N LYS A 94 -7.41 -0.43 -31.03
CA LYS A 94 -7.66 -1.15 -32.28
C LYS A 94 -9.15 -1.32 -32.57
N GLU A 95 -9.93 -1.72 -31.58
CA GLU A 95 -11.37 -1.86 -31.72
C GLU A 95 -12.04 -0.53 -32.11
N GLU A 96 -11.64 0.56 -31.46
CA GLU A 96 -12.15 1.89 -31.74
C GLU A 96 -11.77 2.35 -33.17
N ALA A 97 -10.53 2.12 -33.59
CA ALA A 97 -10.07 2.43 -34.93
C ALA A 97 -10.86 1.64 -36.00
N LEU A 98 -11.15 0.36 -35.75
CA LEU A 98 -11.98 -0.47 -36.65
C LEU A 98 -13.42 0.03 -36.72
N LYS A 99 -14.04 0.41 -35.63
CA LYS A 99 -15.40 1.00 -35.58
C LYS A 99 -15.49 2.28 -36.41
N GLN A 100 -14.39 3.03 -36.48
CA GLN A 100 -14.31 4.28 -37.22
C GLN A 100 -13.85 4.12 -38.69
N GLY A 101 -13.63 2.88 -39.13
CA GLY A 101 -13.25 2.57 -40.51
C GLY A 101 -11.83 2.99 -40.89
N LEU A 102 -10.92 3.13 -39.93
CA LEU A 102 -9.53 3.42 -40.22
C LEU A 102 -8.83 2.22 -40.87
N PRO A 103 -8.03 2.43 -41.94
CA PRO A 103 -7.28 1.36 -42.58
C PRO A 103 -6.15 0.89 -41.68
N LEU A 104 -6.26 -0.31 -41.12
CA LEU A 104 -5.25 -0.88 -40.23
C LEU A 104 -4.32 -1.86 -40.94
N GLU A 105 -3.99 -1.62 -42.21
CA GLU A 105 -3.10 -2.47 -43.02
C GLU A 105 -1.71 -2.62 -42.40
N ASP A 106 -1.24 -1.58 -41.71
CA ASP A 106 0.02 -1.61 -40.94
C ASP A 106 -0.03 -2.43 -39.66
N PHE A 107 -1.23 -2.84 -39.21
CA PHE A 107 -1.47 -3.58 -37.96
C PHE A 107 -2.41 -4.76 -38.21
N PRO A 108 -1.94 -5.79 -38.96
CA PRO A 108 -2.79 -6.90 -39.43
C PRO A 108 -3.23 -7.84 -38.31
N GLU A 109 -2.66 -7.70 -37.09
CA GLU A 109 -2.98 -8.58 -35.99
C GLU A 109 -4.44 -8.46 -35.56
N THR A 110 -5.06 -9.59 -35.32
CA THR A 110 -6.42 -9.65 -34.76
C THR A 110 -6.40 -9.32 -33.25
N VAL A 111 -7.56 -9.01 -32.69
CA VAL A 111 -7.69 -8.84 -31.22
C VAL A 111 -7.21 -10.09 -30.48
N ALA A 112 -7.57 -11.29 -30.95
CA ALA A 112 -7.11 -12.53 -30.37
C ALA A 112 -5.57 -12.67 -30.37
N GLN A 113 -4.91 -12.24 -31.46
CA GLN A 113 -3.46 -12.23 -31.52
C GLN A 113 -2.83 -11.21 -30.56
N LEU A 114 -3.47 -10.04 -30.34
CA LEU A 114 -3.04 -9.08 -29.32
C LEU A 114 -3.22 -9.61 -27.90
N GLU A 115 -4.28 -10.35 -27.63
CA GLU A 115 -4.53 -11.03 -26.34
C GLU A 115 -3.48 -12.11 -26.04
N GLU A 116 -3.01 -12.82 -27.05
CA GLU A 116 -1.97 -13.84 -26.94
C GLU A 116 -0.55 -13.27 -26.84
N ARG A 117 -0.36 -11.98 -27.07
CA ARG A 117 0.95 -11.36 -27.00
C ARG A 117 1.50 -11.38 -25.59
N THR A 118 2.81 -11.55 -25.51
CA THR A 118 3.57 -11.56 -24.23
C THR A 118 4.48 -10.34 -24.07
N PHE A 119 4.63 -9.51 -25.11
CA PHE A 119 5.44 -8.29 -25.06
C PHE A 119 5.08 -7.32 -26.20
N PHE A 120 5.38 -6.03 -25.97
CA PHE A 120 5.39 -4.98 -26.99
C PHE A 120 6.74 -4.30 -27.01
N THR A 121 7.28 -4.04 -28.18
CA THR A 121 8.51 -3.28 -28.31
C THR A 121 8.20 -1.78 -28.29
N HIS A 122 9.13 -0.99 -27.74
CA HIS A 122 9.01 0.48 -27.75
C HIS A 122 8.85 1.04 -29.19
N LYS A 123 9.61 0.47 -30.13
CA LYS A 123 9.54 0.85 -31.56
C LYS A 123 8.14 0.59 -32.15
N GLU A 124 7.50 -0.47 -31.76
CA GLU A 124 6.16 -0.86 -32.19
C GLU A 124 5.09 0.09 -31.61
N LEU A 125 5.16 0.41 -30.33
CA LEU A 125 4.26 1.37 -29.70
C LEU A 125 4.39 2.78 -30.33
N ILE A 126 5.62 3.24 -30.60
CA ILE A 126 5.84 4.50 -31.34
C ILE A 126 5.28 4.42 -32.76
N ARG A 127 5.40 3.28 -33.45
CA ARG A 127 4.83 3.10 -34.77
C ARG A 127 3.29 3.25 -34.76
N TRP A 128 2.62 2.64 -33.79
CA TRP A 128 1.18 2.78 -33.59
C TRP A 128 0.80 4.23 -33.28
N GLN A 129 1.49 4.86 -32.35
CA GLN A 129 1.25 6.26 -31.99
C GLN A 129 1.38 7.19 -33.20
N ASN A 130 2.47 7.07 -33.96
CA ASN A 130 2.71 7.88 -35.17
C ASN A 130 1.70 7.61 -36.28
N TYR A 131 1.19 6.38 -36.35
CA TYR A 131 0.12 6.04 -37.29
C TYR A 131 -1.14 6.87 -37.00
N PHE A 132 -1.60 6.87 -35.74
CA PHE A 132 -2.79 7.62 -35.34
C PHE A 132 -2.60 9.14 -35.45
N ILE A 133 -1.42 9.65 -35.13
CA ILE A 133 -1.10 11.08 -35.32
C ILE A 133 -1.22 11.46 -36.81
N ARG A 134 -0.68 10.64 -37.73
CA ARG A 134 -0.78 10.88 -39.18
C ARG A 134 -2.21 10.86 -39.70
N HIS A 135 -3.09 10.07 -39.07
CA HIS A 135 -4.50 10.01 -39.41
C HIS A 135 -5.37 11.01 -38.62
N GLN A 136 -4.74 12.02 -37.97
CA GLN A 136 -5.41 13.07 -37.20
C GLN A 136 -6.24 12.53 -36.01
N ARG A 137 -5.83 11.38 -35.46
CA ARG A 137 -6.48 10.74 -34.33
C ARG A 137 -5.58 10.84 -33.10
N GLU A 138 -5.38 12.07 -32.64
CA GLU A 138 -4.59 12.34 -31.45
C GLU A 138 -5.20 11.74 -30.17
N ASP A 139 -6.52 11.56 -30.14
CA ASP A 139 -7.25 10.92 -29.07
C ASP A 139 -6.80 9.47 -28.86
N LEU A 140 -6.68 8.70 -29.94
CA LEU A 140 -6.19 7.32 -29.92
C LEU A 140 -4.67 7.27 -29.67
N ALA A 141 -3.92 8.20 -30.27
CA ALA A 141 -2.48 8.27 -30.07
C ALA A 141 -2.08 8.52 -28.63
N LYS A 142 -2.84 9.34 -27.88
CA LYS A 142 -2.60 9.64 -26.46
C LYS A 142 -2.83 8.45 -25.53
N ARG A 143 -3.67 7.50 -25.92
CA ARG A 143 -3.93 6.27 -25.16
C ARG A 143 -2.77 5.29 -25.25
N ILE A 144 -1.98 5.36 -26.31
CA ILE A 144 -0.78 4.54 -26.49
C ILE A 144 0.38 5.24 -25.81
N ASN A 145 0.83 4.72 -24.67
CA ASN A 145 1.95 5.29 -23.94
C ASN A 145 3.26 4.59 -24.33
N PRO A 146 4.11 5.18 -25.19
CA PRO A 146 5.40 4.60 -25.56
C PRO A 146 6.44 4.70 -24.43
N ILE A 147 6.15 5.45 -23.37
CA ILE A 147 7.10 5.77 -22.26
C ILE A 147 7.31 4.60 -21.30
N VAL A 148 6.71 3.49 -21.58
CA VAL A 148 6.91 2.29 -20.80
C VAL A 148 8.38 1.86 -20.88
N GLY A 149 9.23 2.49 -20.05
CA GLY A 149 10.64 2.12 -19.92
C GLY A 149 11.70 3.16 -20.27
N THR A 150 11.42 4.46 -20.27
CA THR A 150 12.27 5.49 -20.89
C THR A 150 13.33 6.17 -20.06
N GLU A 151 13.60 5.82 -18.85
CA GLU A 151 14.76 6.43 -18.15
C GLU A 151 16.07 5.64 -18.28
N SER A 152 16.10 4.56 -19.03
CA SER A 152 17.34 3.85 -19.35
C SER A 152 17.31 3.38 -20.81
N GLY A 153 17.82 4.18 -21.66
CA GLY A 153 17.87 4.18 -23.13
C GLY A 153 18.15 2.89 -23.90
N THR A 154 17.81 1.70 -23.45
CA THR A 154 18.02 0.43 -24.18
C THR A 154 17.12 -0.71 -23.76
N LYS A 155 16.02 -0.51 -23.01
CA LYS A 155 15.19 -1.64 -22.65
C LYS A 155 13.89 -1.62 -23.43
N GLU A 156 13.70 -2.71 -24.18
CA GLU A 156 12.45 -3.09 -24.82
C GLU A 156 11.30 -2.93 -23.84
N ALA A 157 10.27 -2.20 -24.27
CA ALA A 157 9.09 -1.98 -23.47
C ALA A 157 8.49 -3.33 -23.08
N GLY A 158 8.54 -3.64 -21.79
CA GLY A 158 7.85 -4.78 -21.23
C GLY A 158 8.15 -6.11 -21.90
N GLN A 159 9.41 -6.54 -22.00
CA GLN A 159 9.70 -7.94 -22.27
C GLN A 159 9.25 -8.75 -21.07
N ILE A 160 7.96 -8.98 -20.98
CA ILE A 160 7.47 -10.12 -20.21
C ILE A 160 7.74 -11.32 -21.12
N THR A 161 8.97 -11.79 -21.10
CA THR A 161 9.23 -13.18 -21.47
C THR A 161 8.11 -13.96 -20.80
N SER A 162 7.54 -14.96 -21.51
CA SER A 162 6.46 -15.78 -20.94
C SER A 162 6.92 -16.36 -19.60
N LEU A 163 6.81 -15.51 -18.59
CA LEU A 163 7.29 -15.71 -17.23
C LEU A 163 6.44 -16.76 -16.51
N THR A 164 5.28 -17.07 -17.12
CA THR A 164 4.31 -17.93 -16.54
C THR A 164 4.86 -19.31 -16.15
N PRO A 165 5.55 -20.10 -16.98
CA PRO A 165 6.05 -21.40 -16.50
C PRO A 165 7.36 -21.36 -15.72
N LEU A 166 8.31 -20.51 -16.11
CA LEU A 166 9.64 -20.45 -15.48
C LEU A 166 9.63 -19.75 -14.12
N ILE A 167 8.84 -18.70 -13.97
CA ILE A 167 8.68 -18.01 -12.68
C ILE A 167 7.77 -18.82 -11.75
N GLN A 168 6.76 -19.50 -12.25
CA GLN A 168 5.94 -20.37 -11.42
C GLN A 168 6.77 -21.43 -10.72
N ALA A 169 7.63 -22.13 -11.44
CA ALA A 169 8.44 -23.18 -10.85
C ALA A 169 9.58 -22.60 -9.99
N SER A 170 10.37 -21.67 -10.53
CA SER A 170 11.55 -21.11 -9.82
C SER A 170 11.15 -20.17 -8.68
N ALA A 171 10.11 -19.35 -8.83
CA ALA A 171 9.67 -18.47 -7.78
C ALA A 171 9.02 -19.24 -6.62
N LYS A 172 8.18 -20.24 -6.89
CA LYS A 172 7.61 -21.11 -5.85
C LYS A 172 8.72 -21.83 -5.09
N GLN A 173 9.68 -22.41 -5.80
CA GLN A 173 10.78 -23.14 -5.19
C GLN A 173 11.70 -22.23 -4.38
N GLN A 174 12.12 -21.10 -4.91
CA GLN A 174 12.96 -20.13 -4.20
C GLN A 174 12.27 -19.58 -2.94
N TYR A 175 10.97 -19.30 -3.02
CA TYR A 175 10.23 -18.79 -1.89
C TYR A 175 10.06 -19.86 -0.81
N ALA A 176 9.73 -21.09 -1.17
CA ALA A 176 9.65 -22.20 -0.23
C ALA A 176 11.00 -22.45 0.48
N GLU A 177 12.12 -22.37 -0.24
CA GLU A 177 13.45 -22.46 0.35
C GLU A 177 13.74 -21.29 1.33
N ILE A 178 13.35 -20.07 0.98
CA ILE A 178 13.53 -18.89 1.84
C ILE A 178 12.70 -19.06 3.11
N LEU A 179 11.42 -19.46 2.99
CA LEU A 179 10.54 -19.69 4.14
C LEU A 179 11.08 -20.79 5.05
N SER A 180 11.54 -21.91 4.50
CA SER A 180 12.12 -23.00 5.28
C SER A 180 13.40 -22.57 6.01
N LYS A 181 14.31 -21.83 5.33
CA LYS A 181 15.50 -21.26 5.94
C LYS A 181 15.17 -20.26 7.03
N GLN A 182 14.19 -19.39 6.81
CA GLN A 182 13.73 -18.44 7.82
C GLN A 182 13.14 -19.15 9.02
N LYS A 183 12.26 -20.12 8.82
CA LYS A 183 11.65 -20.92 9.90
C LYS A 183 12.72 -21.54 10.78
N ILE A 184 13.71 -22.20 10.20
CA ILE A 184 14.81 -22.84 10.95
C ILE A 184 15.62 -21.80 11.70
N LYS A 185 16.04 -20.71 11.05
CA LYS A 185 16.86 -19.67 11.65
C LYS A 185 16.12 -18.94 12.78
N LEU A 186 14.90 -18.47 12.52
CA LEU A 186 14.11 -17.73 13.50
C LEU A 186 13.73 -18.60 14.70
N SER A 187 13.39 -19.88 14.50
CA SER A 187 13.15 -20.82 15.59
C SER A 187 14.40 -21.05 16.43
N SER A 188 15.58 -21.17 15.78
CA SER A 188 16.84 -21.33 16.50
C SER A 188 17.20 -20.08 17.30
N LEU A 189 16.91 -18.87 16.78
CA LEU A 189 17.12 -17.62 17.48
C LEU A 189 16.28 -17.54 18.76
N LEU A 190 14.98 -17.88 18.68
CA LEU A 190 14.09 -17.89 19.84
C LEU A 190 14.56 -18.82 20.97
N ASN A 191 15.12 -19.97 20.61
CA ASN A 191 15.55 -20.97 21.59
C ASN A 191 16.95 -20.71 22.12
N ARG A 192 17.80 -20.03 21.35
CA ARG A 192 19.21 -19.81 21.68
C ARG A 192 19.43 -18.65 22.63
N TYR A 193 18.60 -17.62 22.52
CA TYR A 193 18.76 -16.40 23.29
C TYR A 193 17.74 -16.36 24.44
N ASN A 194 18.25 -16.41 25.66
CA ASN A 194 17.50 -16.15 26.89
C ASN A 194 18.23 -15.04 27.63
N PRO A 195 18.03 -13.79 27.25
CA PRO A 195 18.75 -12.66 27.78
C PRO A 195 18.32 -12.34 29.22
N ASN A 196 19.28 -11.96 30.05
CA ASN A 196 19.03 -11.32 31.37
C ASN A 196 19.09 -9.81 31.13
N PHE A 197 17.96 -9.17 30.99
CA PHE A 197 17.87 -7.74 30.72
C PHE A 197 18.25 -6.89 31.95
N ILE A 198 18.88 -5.74 31.69
CA ILE A 198 19.20 -4.73 32.72
C ILE A 198 17.91 -4.04 33.11
N LEU A 199 17.05 -3.73 32.17
CA LEU A 199 15.78 -3.05 32.39
C LEU A 199 14.62 -4.05 32.47
N PRO A 200 13.75 -3.99 33.47
CA PRO A 200 12.56 -4.85 33.58
C PRO A 200 11.56 -4.64 32.43
N GLU A 201 11.58 -3.45 31.80
CA GLU A 201 10.73 -3.13 30.65
C GLU A 201 11.20 -3.85 29.39
N SER A 202 12.52 -3.98 29.19
CA SER A 202 13.11 -4.71 28.08
C SER A 202 12.72 -6.19 28.09
N ASP A 203 12.59 -6.81 29.25
CA ASP A 203 12.12 -8.19 29.37
C ASP A 203 10.68 -8.36 28.92
N LYS A 204 9.80 -7.42 29.29
CA LYS A 204 8.41 -7.41 28.81
C LYS A 204 8.31 -7.22 27.32
N ASP A 205 9.10 -6.29 26.77
CA ASP A 205 9.08 -5.99 25.35
C ASP A 205 9.70 -7.13 24.53
N PHE A 206 10.75 -7.76 25.02
CA PHE A 206 11.30 -8.97 24.40
C PHE A 206 10.32 -10.14 24.42
N THR A 207 9.55 -10.29 25.50
CA THR A 207 8.49 -11.31 25.57
C THR A 207 7.41 -11.04 24.52
N LYS A 208 7.04 -9.79 24.25
CA LYS A 208 6.13 -9.42 23.16
C LYS A 208 6.71 -9.78 21.80
N VAL A 209 7.99 -9.46 21.56
CA VAL A 209 8.69 -9.84 20.32
C VAL A 209 8.70 -11.35 20.15
N LYS A 210 9.00 -12.11 21.21
CA LYS A 210 9.01 -13.57 21.19
C LYS A 210 7.63 -14.14 20.85
N THR A 211 6.58 -13.58 21.43
CA THR A 211 5.19 -13.97 21.14
C THR A 211 4.83 -13.67 19.69
N ALA A 212 5.08 -12.45 19.22
CA ALA A 212 4.79 -12.04 17.86
C ALA A 212 5.60 -12.83 16.81
N LEU A 213 6.86 -13.17 17.12
CA LEU A 213 7.68 -14.03 16.26
C LEU A 213 7.15 -15.47 16.22
N THR A 214 6.66 -15.99 17.35
CA THR A 214 6.02 -17.30 17.42
C THR A 214 4.73 -17.32 16.58
N GLU A 215 3.93 -16.27 16.65
CA GLU A 215 2.74 -16.06 15.83
C GLU A 215 3.11 -16.00 14.35
N TYR A 216 4.10 -15.19 13.97
CA TYR A 216 4.62 -15.16 12.60
C TYR A 216 5.02 -16.55 12.10
N LEU A 217 5.80 -17.31 12.88
CA LEU A 217 6.23 -18.66 12.53
C LEU A 217 5.05 -19.63 12.36
N SER A 218 3.96 -19.44 13.09
CA SER A 218 2.73 -20.23 12.94
C SER A 218 1.99 -19.91 11.64
N THR A 219 2.17 -18.73 11.08
CA THR A 219 1.56 -18.32 9.80
C THR A 219 2.34 -18.81 8.57
N VAL A 220 3.62 -19.15 8.71
CA VAL A 220 4.47 -19.63 7.60
C VAL A 220 3.88 -20.81 6.83
N PRO A 221 3.35 -21.87 7.47
CA PRO A 221 2.71 -22.97 6.76
C PRO A 221 1.50 -22.54 5.92
N LEU A 222 0.74 -21.55 6.40
CA LEU A 222 -0.40 -21.01 5.65
C LEU A 222 0.06 -20.29 4.37
N TYR A 223 1.18 -19.58 4.44
CA TYR A 223 1.77 -18.97 3.25
C TYR A 223 2.32 -20.00 2.28
N GLU A 224 2.95 -21.07 2.76
CA GLU A 224 3.39 -22.20 1.94
C GLU A 224 2.21 -22.87 1.21
N GLN A 225 1.11 -23.10 1.92
CA GLN A 225 -0.12 -23.67 1.33
C GLN A 225 -0.70 -22.74 0.26
N ARG A 226 -0.89 -21.46 0.55
CA ARG A 226 -1.42 -20.48 -0.41
C ARG A 226 -0.55 -20.39 -1.66
N LEU A 227 0.77 -20.51 -1.49
CA LEU A 227 1.69 -20.52 -2.61
C LEU A 227 1.55 -21.79 -3.46
N SER A 228 1.38 -22.95 -2.84
CA SER A 228 1.19 -24.22 -3.57
C SER A 228 -0.10 -24.23 -4.38
N GLU A 229 -1.17 -23.64 -3.84
CA GLU A 229 -2.47 -23.53 -4.47
C GLU A 229 -2.55 -22.39 -5.51
N TRP A 230 -1.61 -21.45 -5.48
CA TRP A 230 -1.66 -20.30 -6.37
C TRP A 230 -1.45 -20.67 -7.84
N ASN A 231 -2.42 -20.34 -8.67
CA ASN A 231 -2.40 -20.50 -10.12
C ASN A 231 -2.59 -19.14 -10.79
N PRO A 232 -1.59 -18.62 -11.52
CA PRO A 232 -1.69 -17.31 -12.18
C PRO A 232 -2.65 -17.27 -13.37
N ALA A 233 -2.99 -18.42 -13.93
CA ALA A 233 -3.95 -18.53 -15.03
C ALA A 233 -5.40 -18.59 -14.54
N GLU A 234 -5.63 -18.76 -13.24
CA GLU A 234 -6.97 -18.83 -12.67
C GLU A 234 -7.53 -17.42 -12.47
N PRO A 235 -8.67 -17.07 -13.06
CA PRO A 235 -9.28 -15.77 -12.88
C PRO A 235 -9.70 -15.58 -11.42
N TYR A 236 -9.50 -14.38 -10.91
CA TYR A 236 -9.88 -14.04 -9.55
C TYR A 236 -11.40 -14.21 -9.36
N PRO A 237 -11.86 -15.06 -8.44
CA PRO A 237 -13.29 -15.36 -8.34
C PRO A 237 -14.11 -14.12 -7.94
N LEU A 238 -15.21 -13.85 -8.65
CA LEU A 238 -16.05 -12.68 -8.48
C LEU A 238 -16.54 -12.48 -7.04
N HIS A 239 -16.85 -13.56 -6.33
CA HIS A 239 -17.28 -13.46 -4.92
C HIS A 239 -16.17 -12.92 -4.01
N ARG A 240 -14.91 -13.27 -4.25
CA ARG A 240 -13.75 -12.71 -3.53
C ARG A 240 -13.48 -11.26 -3.92
N ALA A 241 -13.67 -10.93 -5.20
CA ALA A 241 -13.55 -9.54 -5.65
C ALA A 241 -14.62 -8.66 -4.97
N PHE A 242 -15.86 -9.12 -4.91
CA PHE A 242 -16.97 -8.41 -4.29
C PHE A 242 -16.79 -8.28 -2.76
N SER A 243 -16.41 -9.36 -2.08
CA SER A 243 -16.11 -9.30 -0.65
C SER A 243 -14.89 -8.43 -0.34
N GLY A 244 -13.85 -8.48 -1.18
CA GLY A 244 -12.69 -7.60 -1.08
C GLY A 244 -13.04 -6.13 -1.27
N PHE A 245 -13.97 -5.81 -2.17
CA PHE A 245 -14.48 -4.45 -2.34
C PHE A 245 -15.29 -3.97 -1.13
N LEU A 246 -16.24 -4.76 -0.64
CA LEU A 246 -17.10 -4.35 0.47
C LEU A 246 -16.40 -4.32 1.83
N LEU A 247 -15.57 -5.33 2.12
CA LEU A 247 -14.94 -5.55 3.43
C LEU A 247 -13.44 -5.23 3.43
N GLY A 248 -12.89 -4.85 2.27
CA GLY A 248 -11.48 -4.46 2.15
C GLY A 248 -11.17 -3.27 3.03
N LYS A 249 -10.04 -3.35 3.72
CA LYS A 249 -9.56 -2.31 4.65
C LYS A 249 -8.60 -1.32 3.99
N ASP A 250 -8.22 -1.57 2.74
CA ASP A 250 -7.24 -0.79 2.03
C ASP A 250 -7.89 -0.11 0.82
N TRP A 251 -7.71 1.20 0.72
CA TRP A 251 -8.03 1.98 -0.46
C TRP A 251 -6.73 2.57 -1.01
N VAL A 252 -6.13 1.87 -1.95
CA VAL A 252 -4.87 2.28 -2.57
C VAL A 252 -5.06 2.32 -4.07
N THR A 253 -5.05 3.52 -4.63
CA THR A 253 -5.10 3.78 -6.06
C THR A 253 -3.72 4.17 -6.56
N ASN A 254 -3.46 3.88 -7.84
CA ASN A 254 -2.18 4.21 -8.47
C ASN A 254 -0.95 3.52 -7.85
N SER A 255 -1.14 2.31 -7.32
CA SER A 255 -0.02 1.48 -6.87
C SER A 255 0.72 0.88 -8.06
N ALA A 256 2.05 0.84 -7.99
CA ALA A 256 2.87 0.18 -8.99
C ALA A 256 2.60 -1.33 -9.11
N ARG A 257 2.00 -1.94 -8.09
CA ARG A 257 1.76 -3.39 -8.01
C ARG A 257 0.31 -3.77 -8.24
N GLN A 258 -0.58 -3.27 -7.40
CA GLN A 258 -2.00 -3.58 -7.43
C GLN A 258 -2.78 -2.47 -6.75
N ASP A 259 -3.89 -2.07 -7.38
CA ASP A 259 -4.83 -1.16 -6.77
C ASP A 259 -5.81 -1.94 -5.89
N TRP A 260 -6.12 -1.37 -4.73
CA TRP A 260 -7.07 -1.92 -3.78
C TRP A 260 -8.24 -0.96 -3.63
N TYR A 261 -9.44 -1.46 -3.78
CA TYR A 261 -10.67 -0.67 -3.74
C TYR A 261 -11.59 -1.15 -2.60
N GLY A 262 -11.06 -1.18 -1.38
CA GLY A 262 -11.88 -1.50 -0.21
C GLY A 262 -12.70 -0.31 0.24
N VAL A 263 -14.02 -0.41 0.25
CA VAL A 263 -14.94 0.71 0.59
C VAL A 263 -14.98 0.98 2.09
N LEU A 264 -14.62 0.03 2.92
CA LEU A 264 -14.72 0.13 4.38
C LEU A 264 -14.00 1.37 5.00
N PRO A 265 -12.77 1.74 4.60
CA PRO A 265 -12.11 2.95 5.11
C PRO A 265 -12.86 4.23 4.76
N LEU A 266 -13.42 4.30 3.55
CA LEU A 266 -14.21 5.46 3.11
C LEU A 266 -15.53 5.57 3.89
N LEU A 267 -16.22 4.45 4.08
CA LEU A 267 -17.44 4.41 4.89
C LEU A 267 -17.17 4.77 6.34
N SER A 268 -16.16 4.19 6.96
CA SER A 268 -15.82 4.48 8.36
C SER A 268 -15.39 5.94 8.54
N GLY A 269 -14.59 6.47 7.63
CA GLY A 269 -14.17 7.87 7.65
C GLY A 269 -15.36 8.83 7.49
N SER A 270 -16.22 8.61 6.50
CA SER A 270 -17.41 9.45 6.29
C SER A 270 -18.41 9.35 7.44
N LEU A 271 -18.61 8.17 8.01
CA LEU A 271 -19.47 7.97 9.17
C LEU A 271 -18.93 8.74 10.40
N LEU A 272 -17.64 8.63 10.66
CA LEU A 272 -17.00 9.33 11.77
C LEU A 272 -17.16 10.85 11.64
N VAL A 273 -16.83 11.40 10.47
CA VAL A 273 -16.97 12.83 10.19
C VAL A 273 -18.42 13.28 10.33
N SER A 274 -19.37 12.49 9.80
CA SER A 274 -20.81 12.79 9.92
C SER A 274 -21.29 12.77 11.37
N MET A 275 -20.84 11.82 12.18
CA MET A 275 -21.19 11.76 13.61
C MET A 275 -20.67 12.98 14.37
N ILE A 276 -19.43 13.38 14.13
CA ILE A 276 -18.84 14.58 14.77
C ILE A 276 -19.60 15.84 14.33
N ALA A 277 -19.89 15.96 13.04
CA ALA A 277 -20.66 17.09 12.51
C ALA A 277 -22.05 17.19 13.12
N LEU A 278 -22.78 16.06 13.23
CA LEU A 278 -24.11 16.00 13.87
C LEU A 278 -24.03 16.31 15.36
N ALA A 279 -23.04 15.79 16.07
CA ALA A 279 -22.87 16.08 17.50
C ALA A 279 -22.67 17.57 17.77
N LEU A 280 -22.06 18.31 16.85
CA LEU A 280 -21.92 19.74 16.91
C LEU A 280 -23.18 20.47 16.40
N ALA A 281 -23.72 20.06 15.26
CA ALA A 281 -24.82 20.75 14.60
C ALA A 281 -26.17 20.67 15.39
N ILE A 282 -26.45 19.53 16.01
CA ILE A 282 -27.73 19.32 16.73
C ILE A 282 -27.92 20.32 17.90
N PRO A 283 -26.96 20.46 18.85
CA PRO A 283 -27.17 21.40 19.97
C PRO A 283 -27.30 22.86 19.51
N PHE A 284 -26.48 23.27 18.52
CA PHE A 284 -26.55 24.63 17.97
C PHE A 284 -27.83 24.85 17.15
N GLY A 285 -28.25 23.87 16.35
CA GLY A 285 -29.44 23.94 15.54
C GLY A 285 -30.72 23.99 16.40
N VAL A 286 -30.80 23.11 17.40
CA VAL A 286 -31.94 23.10 18.35
C VAL A 286 -31.94 24.37 19.18
N GLY A 287 -30.82 24.81 19.71
CA GLY A 287 -30.72 26.05 20.47
C GLY A 287 -31.14 27.27 19.65
N SER A 288 -30.70 27.36 18.40
CA SER A 288 -31.10 28.43 17.48
C SER A 288 -32.58 28.40 17.16
N ALA A 289 -33.15 27.21 16.94
CA ALA A 289 -34.59 27.05 16.67
C ALA A 289 -35.44 27.49 17.86
N ILE A 290 -35.06 27.13 19.09
CA ILE A 290 -35.73 27.55 20.32
C ILE A 290 -35.61 29.07 20.47
N TYR A 291 -34.45 29.64 20.29
CA TYR A 291 -34.23 31.07 20.36
C TYR A 291 -35.12 31.84 19.39
N VAL A 292 -35.09 31.47 18.11
CA VAL A 292 -35.90 32.16 17.08
C VAL A 292 -37.39 32.07 17.29
N ASN A 293 -37.91 30.92 17.81
CA ASN A 293 -39.33 30.73 17.96
C ASN A 293 -39.92 31.20 19.31
N GLN A 294 -39.11 31.19 20.39
CA GLN A 294 -39.65 31.47 21.74
C GLN A 294 -39.10 32.74 22.37
N VAL A 295 -37.88 33.16 22.00
CA VAL A 295 -37.20 34.27 22.68
C VAL A 295 -37.07 35.48 21.78
N ALA A 296 -36.81 35.31 20.50
CA ALA A 296 -36.53 36.40 19.57
C ALA A 296 -37.78 37.30 19.36
N THR A 297 -37.54 38.61 19.34
CA THR A 297 -38.56 39.62 19.03
C THR A 297 -39.01 39.51 17.55
N ALA A 298 -40.19 40.03 17.24
CA ALA A 298 -40.73 40.02 15.87
C ALA A 298 -39.75 40.68 14.84
N ARG A 299 -38.97 41.67 15.30
CA ARG A 299 -38.00 42.35 14.47
C ARG A 299 -36.78 41.48 14.18
N GLU A 300 -36.27 40.74 15.14
CA GLU A 300 -35.18 39.78 15.00
C GLU A 300 -35.60 38.61 14.13
N GLN A 301 -36.81 38.06 14.33
CA GLN A 301 -37.34 36.95 13.51
C GLN A 301 -37.44 37.35 12.04
N SER A 302 -37.84 38.60 11.73
CA SER A 302 -37.97 39.07 10.35
C SER A 302 -36.63 39.18 9.60
N ILE A 303 -35.51 39.20 10.32
CA ILE A 303 -34.15 39.22 9.75
C ILE A 303 -33.55 37.82 9.72
N ILE A 304 -33.68 37.06 10.81
CA ILE A 304 -33.05 35.76 10.97
C ILE A 304 -33.68 34.71 10.04
N LYS A 305 -35.01 34.67 9.90
CA LYS A 305 -35.70 33.70 9.06
C LYS A 305 -35.27 33.74 7.59
N PRO A 306 -35.26 34.91 6.91
CA PRO A 306 -34.75 34.97 5.54
C PRO A 306 -33.28 34.60 5.40
N CYS A 307 -32.44 34.92 6.40
CA CYS A 307 -31.02 34.50 6.36
C CYS A 307 -30.87 32.97 6.42
N ILE A 308 -31.66 32.30 7.28
CA ILE A 308 -31.65 30.83 7.34
C ILE A 308 -32.14 30.21 6.02
N GLU A 309 -33.23 30.77 5.45
CA GLU A 309 -33.76 30.33 4.16
C GLU A 309 -32.78 30.53 3.04
N PHE A 310 -32.05 31.65 3.02
CA PHE A 310 -31.01 31.93 2.04
C PHE A 310 -29.85 30.91 2.13
N ILE A 311 -29.35 30.65 3.35
CA ILE A 311 -28.28 29.68 3.57
C ILE A 311 -28.73 28.26 3.18
N SER A 312 -29.99 27.89 3.51
CA SER A 312 -30.51 26.56 3.17
C SER A 312 -30.79 26.37 1.67
N ALA A 313 -30.90 27.45 0.90
CA ALA A 313 -31.00 27.41 -0.55
C ALA A 313 -29.66 27.12 -1.25
N ILE A 314 -28.54 27.27 -0.55
CA ILE A 314 -27.23 26.98 -1.10
C ILE A 314 -27.02 25.45 -1.19
N PRO A 315 -26.65 24.88 -2.39
CA PRO A 315 -26.39 23.46 -2.50
C PRO A 315 -25.29 23.00 -1.52
N SER A 316 -25.54 21.93 -0.79
CA SER A 316 -24.62 21.39 0.24
C SER A 316 -23.22 21.07 -0.31
N VAL A 317 -23.15 20.69 -1.59
CA VAL A 317 -21.88 20.44 -2.30
C VAL A 317 -21.03 21.73 -2.38
N LEU A 318 -21.68 22.87 -2.60
CA LEU A 318 -20.99 24.17 -2.68
C LEU A 318 -20.43 24.58 -1.33
N ILE A 319 -21.18 24.36 -0.26
CA ILE A 319 -20.74 24.59 1.13
C ILE A 319 -19.56 23.68 1.47
N GLY A 320 -19.65 22.40 1.08
CA GLY A 320 -18.56 21.43 1.26
C GLY A 320 -17.27 21.83 0.51
N PHE A 321 -17.40 22.26 -0.75
CA PHE A 321 -16.25 22.76 -1.53
C PHE A 321 -15.63 23.99 -0.88
N PHE A 322 -16.44 24.94 -0.44
CA PHE A 322 -15.96 26.13 0.28
C PHE A 322 -15.24 25.76 1.58
N GLY A 323 -15.79 24.78 2.33
CA GLY A 323 -15.17 24.23 3.53
C GLY A 323 -13.78 23.67 3.24
N ILE A 324 -13.62 22.87 2.19
CA ILE A 324 -12.33 22.30 1.80
C ILE A 324 -11.36 23.41 1.36
N ALA A 325 -11.80 24.34 0.53
CA ALA A 325 -10.95 25.39 -0.02
C ALA A 325 -10.44 26.38 1.03
N VAL A 326 -11.32 26.76 1.98
CA VAL A 326 -11.00 27.78 3.00
C VAL A 326 -10.44 27.13 4.27
N LEU A 327 -11.18 26.18 4.86
CA LEU A 327 -10.78 25.55 6.12
C LEU A 327 -9.58 24.60 5.93
N GLY A 328 -9.50 23.91 4.81
CA GLY A 328 -8.35 23.06 4.48
C GLY A 328 -7.06 23.87 4.42
N GLY A 329 -7.08 25.03 3.77
CA GLY A 329 -5.95 25.95 3.72
C GLY A 329 -5.56 26.51 5.09
N MET A 330 -6.54 26.85 5.93
CA MET A 330 -6.28 27.32 7.29
C MET A 330 -5.68 26.23 8.20
N VAL A 331 -6.18 24.99 8.10
CA VAL A 331 -5.68 23.86 8.89
C VAL A 331 -4.25 23.51 8.47
N SER A 332 -3.93 23.51 7.18
CA SER A 332 -2.56 23.24 6.70
C SER A 332 -1.59 24.34 7.16
N PHE A 333 -2.00 25.60 7.14
CA PHE A 333 -1.19 26.71 7.64
C PHE A 333 -0.86 26.56 9.13
N VAL A 334 -1.86 26.25 9.97
CA VAL A 334 -1.67 26.04 11.42
C VAL A 334 -0.84 24.80 11.72
N ALA A 335 -1.01 23.74 10.94
CA ALA A 335 -0.24 22.49 11.11
C ALA A 335 1.25 22.70 10.75
N ASP A 336 1.54 23.46 9.69
CA ASP A 336 2.89 23.75 9.23
C ASP A 336 3.65 24.66 10.22
N GLU A 337 2.95 25.62 10.82
CA GLU A 337 3.51 26.50 11.84
C GLU A 337 3.86 25.74 13.14
N ARG A 338 3.06 24.74 13.52
CA ARG A 338 3.34 23.86 14.67
C ARG A 338 4.49 22.89 14.42
N LEU A 339 4.61 22.33 13.21
CA LEU A 339 5.71 21.44 12.85
C LEU A 339 7.06 22.17 12.77
N ASN A 340 7.07 23.43 12.39
CA ASN A 340 8.28 24.25 12.35
C ASN A 340 8.69 24.83 13.72
N SER A 341 7.84 24.67 14.75
CA SER A 341 8.11 25.15 16.12
C SER A 341 8.53 24.04 17.10
N LEU A 342 8.64 22.78 16.64
CA LEU A 342 9.17 21.60 17.37
C LEU A 342 10.55 21.23 16.85
#